data_7e442a9bbb3682775fabd2e8043ea5e1
#
_entry.id   7e442a9bbb3682775fabd2e8043ea5e1
#
_cell.length_a   1.000
_cell.length_b   1.000
_cell.length_c   1.000
_cell.angle_alpha   90.00
_cell.angle_beta   90.00
_cell.angle_gamma   90.00
#
_symmetry.space_group_name_H-M   'P 1'
#
loop_
_entity.id
_entity.type
_entity.pdbx_description
1 polymer ?
#
loop_
_entity_poly.entity_id
_entity_poly.type
_entity_poly.pdbx_seq_one_letter_code
_entity_poly.pdbx_strand_id
1 'polypeptide(L)'
;MRAEHKPDPVIVHPRDAIVRITRSCICICGSDLHLYHGLVPDTRVGMTFGHEFTGVVEEVGPGVENLKVGDHVLVPFNIFCGACYFCQRELYSNCHNTNPEATAVGAIYGYSHTAGGYDGGQAEFVRVPMADVGPTVIPSDLDGDDAVLLTDALPTGYQAAEMGDIQEGDTVVVFGAGPVGIFAAKSAWLMGAGRVIVVDHVEYRLEFVKNYAQCEIINFKEVGDMALHIKKMTDGLGADVCIDAVGCEASGSAAQTLTGRYMKLQAGAATVLHWAINSVRKAGTVSIVGVYGPTFNAVPIGNAINKGLTLRMNQASVKRHLPRLIEHIQAGRIDPKAIITHRVPLEEVSDAYHIFSSKLDNCIKTILVPPGARQVRASASATASGTLH
;
A
#
# COMPACT_ATOMS: atom_id res chain seq x y z
N MET A 1 -6.83 13.84 13.93
CA MET A 1 -6.52 14.24 12.56
C MET A 1 -7.33 15.46 12.21
N ARG A 2 -6.75 16.49 11.58
CA ARG A 2 -7.44 17.68 11.09
C ARG A 2 -6.66 18.32 9.95
N ALA A 3 -7.32 19.03 9.07
CA ALA A 3 -6.68 19.90 8.09
C ALA A 3 -6.24 21.21 8.77
N GLU A 4 -5.03 21.65 8.47
CA GLU A 4 -4.46 22.91 8.98
C GLU A 4 -3.66 23.63 7.89
N HIS A 5 -3.57 24.94 7.98
CA HIS A 5 -2.63 25.70 7.17
C HIS A 5 -1.20 25.51 7.71
N LYS A 6 -0.29 25.18 6.82
CA LYS A 6 1.13 25.00 7.09
C LYS A 6 1.91 25.82 6.05
N PRO A 7 3.11 26.34 6.37
CA PRO A 7 3.96 26.97 5.36
C PRO A 7 4.22 26.04 4.19
N ASP A 8 4.20 26.59 2.97
CA ASP A 8 4.52 25.83 1.78
C ASP A 8 5.93 25.21 1.87
N PRO A 9 6.11 23.99 1.35
CA PRO A 9 7.41 23.36 1.34
C PRO A 9 8.38 24.09 0.42
N VAL A 10 9.67 24.08 0.76
CA VAL A 10 10.72 24.70 -0.02
C VAL A 10 11.80 23.69 -0.41
N ILE A 11 12.52 23.96 -1.49
CA ILE A 11 13.72 23.21 -1.88
C ILE A 11 14.79 23.41 -0.79
N VAL A 12 15.23 22.31 -0.17
CA VAL A 12 16.28 22.31 0.86
C VAL A 12 17.54 21.55 0.42
N HIS A 13 17.45 20.77 -0.64
CA HIS A 13 18.57 20.04 -1.23
C HIS A 13 18.53 20.15 -2.76
N PRO A 14 19.68 20.20 -3.45
CA PRO A 14 19.71 20.35 -4.92
C PRO A 14 18.92 19.30 -5.70
N ARG A 15 18.71 18.12 -5.13
CA ARG A 15 17.94 17.02 -5.76
C ARG A 15 16.49 16.94 -5.28
N ASP A 16 15.95 18.00 -4.71
CA ASP A 16 14.54 18.06 -4.32
C ASP A 16 13.68 18.59 -5.46
N ALA A 17 12.40 18.24 -5.45
CA ALA A 17 11.35 18.93 -6.19
C ALA A 17 10.20 19.30 -5.26
N ILE A 18 9.41 20.30 -5.65
CA ILE A 18 8.10 20.59 -5.08
C ILE A 18 7.06 20.08 -6.05
N VAL A 19 6.17 19.25 -5.54
CA VAL A 19 5.06 18.68 -6.30
C VAL A 19 3.75 19.24 -5.76
N ARG A 20 2.98 19.89 -6.65
CA ARG A 20 1.61 20.28 -6.35
C ARG A 20 0.71 19.08 -6.56
N ILE A 21 0.01 18.72 -5.51
CA ILE A 21 -0.89 17.56 -5.52
C ILE A 21 -2.14 17.91 -6.36
N THR A 22 -2.47 17.03 -7.27
CA THR A 22 -3.62 17.20 -8.15
C THR A 22 -4.78 16.31 -7.73
N ARG A 23 -5.85 16.40 -8.43
CA ARG A 23 -7.22 16.05 -8.15
C ARG A 23 -7.54 14.61 -7.72
N SER A 24 -6.81 13.61 -8.16
CA SER A 24 -7.07 12.19 -7.87
C SER A 24 -5.88 11.55 -7.16
N CYS A 25 -5.28 12.26 -6.20
CA CYS A 25 -3.85 12.07 -6.04
C CYS A 25 -3.41 11.81 -4.61
N ILE A 26 -4.34 11.64 -3.67
CA ILE A 26 -3.99 11.35 -2.27
C ILE A 26 -4.91 10.24 -1.78
N CYS A 27 -4.36 9.12 -1.33
CA CYS A 27 -5.16 8.07 -0.72
C CYS A 27 -4.94 8.00 0.80
N ILE A 28 -5.94 7.44 1.49
CA ILE A 28 -5.79 6.95 2.86
C ILE A 28 -5.41 5.48 2.78
N CYS A 29 -4.29 5.12 3.41
CA CYS A 29 -3.80 3.75 3.53
C CYS A 29 -4.15 3.15 4.90
N GLY A 30 -4.18 1.83 4.99
CA GLY A 30 -4.27 1.12 6.27
C GLY A 30 -3.14 1.50 7.23
N SER A 31 -1.94 1.74 6.70
CA SER A 31 -0.78 2.17 7.51
C SER A 31 -0.97 3.54 8.17
N ASP A 32 -1.73 4.46 7.54
CA ASP A 32 -2.05 5.77 8.13
C ASP A 32 -2.89 5.61 9.41
N LEU A 33 -3.69 4.54 9.50
CA LEU A 33 -4.49 4.25 10.69
C LEU A 33 -3.63 3.93 11.91
N HIS A 34 -2.44 3.38 11.75
CA HIS A 34 -1.52 3.15 12.85
C HIS A 34 -1.13 4.48 13.53
N LEU A 35 -0.87 5.52 12.73
CA LEU A 35 -0.59 6.87 13.20
C LEU A 35 -1.86 7.51 13.79
N TYR A 36 -2.98 7.39 13.10
CA TYR A 36 -4.29 7.91 13.52
C TYR A 36 -4.71 7.38 14.90
N HIS A 37 -4.48 6.10 15.16
CA HIS A 37 -4.77 5.46 16.45
C HIS A 37 -3.66 5.63 17.50
N GLY A 38 -2.59 6.36 17.17
CA GLY A 38 -1.47 6.61 18.09
C GLY A 38 -0.65 5.35 18.43
N LEU A 39 -0.61 4.37 17.53
CA LEU A 39 0.15 3.12 17.71
C LEU A 39 1.64 3.26 17.35
N VAL A 40 2.05 4.41 16.82
CA VAL A 40 3.44 4.73 16.45
C VAL A 40 3.90 5.94 17.27
N PRO A 41 4.48 5.70 18.45
CA PRO A 41 4.68 6.75 19.47
C PRO A 41 5.72 7.82 19.10
N ASP A 42 6.59 7.56 18.15
CA ASP A 42 7.60 8.50 17.65
C ASP A 42 7.04 9.53 16.64
N THR A 43 5.77 9.40 16.27
CA THR A 43 5.10 10.36 15.39
C THR A 43 4.86 11.67 16.10
N ARG A 44 5.48 12.76 15.62
CA ARG A 44 5.37 14.09 16.24
C ARG A 44 4.15 14.84 15.74
N VAL A 45 3.55 15.62 16.64
CA VAL A 45 2.46 16.54 16.29
C VAL A 45 2.94 17.57 15.26
N GLY A 46 2.10 17.85 14.25
CA GLY A 46 2.43 18.77 13.15
C GLY A 46 3.01 18.08 11.92
N MET A 47 3.24 16.76 11.95
CA MET A 47 3.63 16.00 10.78
C MET A 47 2.46 15.90 9.79
N THR A 48 2.72 16.13 8.51
CA THR A 48 1.76 15.90 7.43
C THR A 48 1.76 14.42 7.05
N PHE A 49 0.60 13.79 7.05
CA PHE A 49 0.43 12.36 6.74
C PHE A 49 0.33 12.11 5.23
N GLY A 50 0.28 10.83 4.87
CA GLY A 50 0.00 10.35 3.52
C GLY A 50 1.25 10.06 2.70
N HIS A 51 1.32 8.83 2.22
CA HIS A 51 2.43 8.32 1.43
C HIS A 51 2.01 7.85 0.04
N GLU A 52 0.74 8.00 -0.30
CA GLU A 52 0.20 7.66 -1.62
C GLU A 52 -0.26 8.95 -2.31
N PHE A 53 0.53 9.44 -3.27
CA PHE A 53 0.18 10.67 -3.97
C PHE A 53 0.79 10.76 -5.37
N THR A 54 0.12 11.55 -6.22
CA THR A 54 0.58 11.99 -7.54
C THR A 54 0.41 13.51 -7.66
N GLY A 55 1.05 14.13 -8.61
CA GLY A 55 0.92 15.57 -8.78
C GLY A 55 1.65 16.12 -9.98
N VAL A 56 1.73 17.45 -10.04
CA VAL A 56 2.47 18.20 -11.05
C VAL A 56 3.72 18.81 -10.42
N VAL A 57 4.84 18.67 -11.07
CA VAL A 57 6.09 19.29 -10.63
C VAL A 57 5.96 20.80 -10.77
N GLU A 58 6.06 21.54 -9.66
CA GLU A 58 5.99 23.01 -9.62
C GLU A 58 7.37 23.66 -9.58
N GLU A 59 8.32 23.02 -8.91
CA GLU A 59 9.68 23.51 -8.75
C GLU A 59 10.66 22.34 -8.73
N VAL A 60 11.86 22.52 -9.28
CA VAL A 60 12.95 21.54 -9.23
C VAL A 60 14.23 22.18 -8.72
N GLY A 61 14.96 21.48 -7.89
CA GLY A 61 16.30 21.85 -7.46
C GLY A 61 17.31 21.73 -8.62
N PRO A 62 18.44 22.45 -8.56
CA PRO A 62 19.42 22.51 -9.66
C PRO A 62 20.13 21.18 -9.96
N GLY A 63 20.01 20.17 -9.11
CA GLY A 63 20.56 18.82 -9.30
C GLY A 63 19.54 17.81 -9.78
N VAL A 64 18.31 18.22 -10.14
CA VAL A 64 17.29 17.35 -10.71
C VAL A 64 17.41 17.38 -12.23
N GLU A 65 17.74 16.24 -12.84
CA GLU A 65 18.01 16.14 -14.28
C GLU A 65 16.86 15.46 -15.06
N ASN A 66 16.12 14.57 -14.40
CA ASN A 66 15.13 13.69 -15.06
C ASN A 66 13.69 14.21 -15.00
N LEU A 67 13.45 15.34 -14.33
CA LEU A 67 12.13 15.97 -14.22
C LEU A 67 12.22 17.45 -14.57
N LYS A 68 11.10 17.99 -15.05
CA LYS A 68 10.92 19.43 -15.32
C LYS A 68 9.59 19.90 -14.76
N VAL A 69 9.49 21.21 -14.55
CA VAL A 69 8.23 21.89 -14.18
C VAL A 69 7.14 21.56 -15.21
N GLY A 70 5.97 21.20 -14.71
CA GLY A 70 4.83 20.79 -15.52
C GLY A 70 4.70 19.27 -15.75
N ASP A 71 5.71 18.47 -15.41
CA ASP A 71 5.61 17.02 -15.51
C ASP A 71 4.56 16.49 -14.53
N HIS A 72 3.68 15.61 -14.98
CA HIS A 72 2.76 14.85 -14.15
C HIS A 72 3.47 13.60 -13.64
N VAL A 73 3.57 13.44 -12.33
CA VAL A 73 4.35 12.36 -11.70
C VAL A 73 3.53 11.55 -10.70
N LEU A 74 3.76 10.26 -10.68
CA LEU A 74 3.47 9.42 -9.54
C LEU A 74 4.72 9.32 -8.66
N VAL A 75 4.51 9.33 -7.33
CA VAL A 75 5.61 9.31 -6.37
C VAL A 75 5.49 8.06 -5.52
N PRO A 76 6.44 7.11 -5.60
CA PRO A 76 6.48 5.93 -4.73
C PRO A 76 6.46 6.33 -3.26
N PHE A 77 5.80 5.55 -2.42
CA PHE A 77 5.76 5.84 -0.97
C PHE A 77 7.16 5.82 -0.32
N ASN A 78 8.10 5.10 -0.91
CA ASN A 78 9.50 5.04 -0.47
C ASN A 78 10.29 6.25 -0.96
N ILE A 79 11.17 6.78 -0.11
CA ILE A 79 12.19 7.76 -0.48
C ILE A 79 13.52 7.02 -0.60
N PHE A 80 14.20 7.14 -1.74
CA PHE A 80 15.45 6.41 -2.00
C PHE A 80 16.43 7.21 -2.87
N CYS A 81 17.72 6.97 -2.68
CA CYS A 81 18.79 7.78 -3.28
C CYS A 81 19.22 7.33 -4.68
N GLY A 82 18.85 6.13 -5.13
CA GLY A 82 19.24 5.55 -6.41
C GLY A 82 20.66 4.97 -6.47
N ALA A 83 21.56 5.27 -5.51
CA ALA A 83 22.98 4.99 -5.63
C ALA A 83 23.56 4.04 -4.58
N CYS A 84 22.88 3.82 -3.43
CA CYS A 84 23.42 2.94 -2.38
C CYS A 84 23.34 1.45 -2.75
N TYR A 85 23.96 0.61 -1.94
CA TYR A 85 23.98 -0.85 -2.11
C TYR A 85 22.59 -1.45 -2.37
N PHE A 86 21.58 -0.99 -1.61
CA PHE A 86 20.22 -1.47 -1.74
C PHE A 86 19.54 -0.96 -3.02
N CYS A 87 19.67 0.32 -3.32
CA CYS A 87 19.06 0.92 -4.52
C CYS A 87 19.60 0.30 -5.81
N GLN A 88 20.91 0.00 -5.88
CA GLN A 88 21.51 -0.67 -7.03
C GLN A 88 21.01 -2.11 -7.24
N ARG A 89 20.29 -2.66 -6.28
CA ARG A 89 19.63 -3.99 -6.32
C ARG A 89 18.12 -3.91 -6.34
N GLU A 90 17.59 -2.72 -6.62
CA GLU A 90 16.15 -2.44 -6.64
C GLU A 90 15.43 -2.71 -5.31
N LEU A 91 16.17 -2.77 -4.22
CA LEU A 91 15.65 -2.87 -2.85
C LEU A 91 15.41 -1.47 -2.29
N TYR A 92 14.58 -0.68 -2.97
CA TYR A 92 14.37 0.74 -2.69
C TYR A 92 13.80 1.00 -1.29
N SER A 93 12.94 0.12 -0.80
CA SER A 93 12.38 0.19 0.55
C SER A 93 13.42 0.07 1.67
N ASN A 94 14.63 -0.38 1.35
CA ASN A 94 15.73 -0.54 2.29
C ASN A 94 16.84 0.50 2.08
N CYS A 95 16.55 1.62 1.43
CA CYS A 95 17.55 2.66 1.16
C CYS A 95 18.22 3.16 2.46
N HIS A 96 19.54 2.98 2.54
CA HIS A 96 20.30 3.39 3.72
C HIS A 96 20.50 4.92 3.81
N ASN A 97 20.71 5.59 2.67
CA ASN A 97 21.08 7.00 2.67
C ASN A 97 19.93 7.96 3.03
N THR A 98 18.67 7.54 2.86
CA THR A 98 17.50 8.40 3.16
C THR A 98 17.01 8.24 4.59
N ASN A 99 17.44 7.19 5.30
CA ASN A 99 17.15 6.95 6.70
C ASN A 99 18.32 6.21 7.38
N PRO A 100 19.49 6.87 7.51
CA PRO A 100 20.73 6.21 7.94
C PRO A 100 20.71 5.74 9.39
N GLU A 101 19.94 6.40 10.23
CA GLU A 101 19.80 6.05 11.66
C GLU A 101 18.92 4.80 11.88
N ALA A 102 18.13 4.39 10.90
CA ALA A 102 17.25 3.24 11.02
C ALA A 102 17.99 1.94 10.73
N THR A 103 17.76 0.93 11.57
CA THR A 103 18.31 -0.41 11.39
C THR A 103 17.43 -1.31 10.50
N ALA A 104 16.25 -0.86 10.13
CA ALA A 104 15.25 -1.67 9.45
C ALA A 104 14.82 -1.07 8.10
N VAL A 105 14.02 -0.02 8.10
CA VAL A 105 13.36 0.50 6.89
C VAL A 105 14.07 1.74 6.37
N GLY A 106 14.04 1.96 5.03
CA GLY A 106 14.39 3.24 4.42
C GLY A 106 13.35 4.32 4.77
N ALA A 107 13.45 5.49 4.13
CA ALA A 107 12.52 6.57 4.39
C ALA A 107 11.17 6.37 3.69
N ILE A 108 10.10 6.85 4.35
CA ILE A 108 8.72 6.81 3.88
C ILE A 108 8.11 8.19 4.06
N TYR A 109 7.33 8.66 3.06
CA TYR A 109 6.57 9.90 3.19
C TYR A 109 5.48 9.76 4.25
N GLY A 110 5.27 10.80 5.05
CA GLY A 110 4.10 10.96 5.92
C GLY A 110 3.78 9.81 6.86
N TYR A 111 4.80 9.01 7.27
CA TYR A 111 4.53 7.84 8.09
C TYR A 111 4.99 8.03 9.55
N SER A 112 6.24 8.17 9.84
CA SER A 112 6.75 8.35 11.21
C SER A 112 8.17 8.90 11.23
N HIS A 113 8.69 9.26 12.40
CA HIS A 113 10.08 9.70 12.53
C HIS A 113 11.07 8.53 12.49
N THR A 114 10.68 7.33 12.92
CA THR A 114 11.46 6.10 12.67
C THR A 114 11.60 5.81 11.16
N ALA A 115 10.64 6.22 10.34
CA ALA A 115 10.71 6.13 8.88
C ALA A 115 11.29 7.40 8.22
N GLY A 116 12.12 8.16 8.93
CA GLY A 116 12.84 9.33 8.42
C GLY A 116 12.19 10.68 8.69
N GLY A 117 10.93 10.72 9.13
CA GLY A 117 10.24 11.96 9.53
C GLY A 117 9.91 12.93 8.40
N TYR A 118 9.78 12.44 7.18
CA TYR A 118 9.40 13.27 6.02
C TYR A 118 7.91 13.55 6.04
N ASP A 119 7.53 14.80 5.74
CA ASP A 119 6.13 15.16 5.52
C ASP A 119 5.57 14.41 4.31
N GLY A 120 4.27 14.10 4.36
CA GLY A 120 3.56 13.35 3.35
C GLY A 120 2.75 14.20 2.39
N GLY A 121 2.03 13.54 1.48
CA GLY A 121 1.27 14.13 0.41
C GLY A 121 -0.20 14.41 0.72
N GLN A 122 -0.69 14.21 1.98
CA GLN A 122 -2.04 14.68 2.35
C GLN A 122 -2.02 16.20 2.57
N ALA A 123 -1.68 16.93 1.51
CA ALA A 123 -1.47 18.37 1.45
C ALA A 123 -1.72 18.88 0.01
N GLU A 124 -1.67 20.19 -0.19
CA GLU A 124 -1.71 20.79 -1.53
C GLU A 124 -0.34 20.74 -2.22
N PHE A 125 0.74 20.82 -1.44
CA PHE A 125 2.11 20.74 -1.92
C PHE A 125 2.95 19.82 -1.04
N VAL A 126 3.89 19.13 -1.65
CA VAL A 126 4.84 18.27 -0.95
C VAL A 126 6.26 18.43 -1.50
N ARG A 127 7.25 18.45 -0.61
CA ARG A 127 8.66 18.35 -0.99
C ARG A 127 9.00 16.87 -1.26
N VAL A 128 9.54 16.64 -2.43
CA VAL A 128 9.97 15.31 -2.90
C VAL A 128 11.49 15.24 -2.92
N PRO A 129 12.14 14.62 -1.93
CA PRO A 129 13.59 14.41 -1.93
C PRO A 129 14.02 13.42 -3.01
N MET A 130 15.26 13.57 -3.49
CA MET A 130 15.84 12.70 -4.52
C MET A 130 14.92 12.56 -5.75
N ALA A 131 14.36 13.68 -6.18
CA ALA A 131 13.31 13.74 -7.20
C ALA A 131 13.75 13.24 -8.58
N ASP A 132 15.03 13.20 -8.85
CA ASP A 132 15.61 12.64 -10.08
C ASP A 132 15.58 11.10 -10.14
N VAL A 133 15.27 10.41 -9.04
CA VAL A 133 15.21 8.93 -9.03
C VAL A 133 13.88 8.37 -8.55
N GLY A 134 13.21 9.01 -7.59
CA GLY A 134 11.95 8.51 -7.00
C GLY A 134 10.77 8.57 -7.96
N PRO A 135 10.30 9.76 -8.30
CA PRO A 135 9.13 9.96 -9.13
C PRO A 135 9.24 9.30 -10.51
N THR A 136 8.08 9.03 -11.08
CA THR A 136 7.94 8.53 -12.46
C THR A 136 6.92 9.38 -13.18
N VAL A 137 7.28 9.89 -14.35
CA VAL A 137 6.35 10.64 -15.21
C VAL A 137 5.22 9.70 -15.62
N ILE A 138 3.98 10.12 -15.41
CA ILE A 138 2.79 9.35 -15.72
C ILE A 138 2.62 9.33 -17.26
N PRO A 139 2.52 8.15 -17.89
CA PRO A 139 2.17 8.05 -19.30
C PRO A 139 0.86 8.77 -19.61
N SER A 140 0.79 9.43 -20.78
CA SER A 140 -0.36 10.27 -21.15
C SER A 140 -1.67 9.49 -21.33
N ASP A 141 -1.59 8.19 -21.52
CA ASP A 141 -2.69 7.25 -21.68
C ASP A 141 -3.09 6.56 -20.37
N LEU A 142 -2.42 6.87 -19.25
CA LEU A 142 -2.75 6.36 -17.93
C LEU A 142 -3.62 7.36 -17.17
N ASP A 143 -4.77 6.90 -16.67
CA ASP A 143 -5.66 7.70 -15.82
C ASP A 143 -4.98 8.05 -14.49
N GLY A 144 -5.22 9.26 -13.98
CA GLY A 144 -4.69 9.71 -12.70
C GLY A 144 -5.16 8.87 -11.50
N ASP A 145 -6.38 8.31 -11.58
CA ASP A 145 -6.92 7.40 -10.57
C ASP A 145 -6.19 6.04 -10.56
N ASP A 146 -5.78 5.56 -11.74
CA ASP A 146 -4.95 4.37 -11.83
C ASP A 146 -3.53 4.66 -11.32
N ALA A 147 -3.01 5.84 -11.66
CA ALA A 147 -1.65 6.24 -11.30
C ALA A 147 -1.45 6.38 -9.78
N VAL A 148 -2.42 6.89 -9.02
CA VAL A 148 -2.28 7.02 -7.57
C VAL A 148 -2.17 5.66 -6.87
N LEU A 149 -2.83 4.64 -7.40
CA LEU A 149 -2.77 3.29 -6.82
C LEU A 149 -1.46 2.56 -7.14
N LEU A 150 -0.69 3.06 -8.11
CA LEU A 150 0.67 2.63 -8.41
C LEU A 150 1.71 3.18 -7.43
N THR A 151 1.34 4.10 -6.53
CA THR A 151 2.28 4.68 -5.57
C THR A 151 2.51 3.79 -4.35
N ASP A 152 1.58 2.87 -4.03
CA ASP A 152 1.68 1.91 -2.93
C ASP A 152 0.84 0.64 -3.14
N ALA A 153 -0.50 0.74 -3.04
CA ALA A 153 -1.38 -0.40 -2.79
C ALA A 153 -1.26 -1.50 -3.86
N LEU A 154 -1.23 -1.14 -5.15
CA LEU A 154 -1.08 -2.09 -6.23
C LEU A 154 0.31 -2.73 -6.29
N PRO A 155 1.43 -1.97 -6.26
CA PRO A 155 2.77 -2.57 -6.20
C PRO A 155 2.98 -3.44 -4.96
N THR A 156 2.41 -3.07 -3.82
CA THR A 156 2.51 -3.85 -2.58
C THR A 156 1.77 -5.19 -2.70
N GLY A 157 0.56 -5.20 -3.26
CA GLY A 157 -0.16 -6.44 -3.55
C GLY A 157 0.53 -7.31 -4.60
N TYR A 158 1.11 -6.69 -5.63
CA TYR A 158 1.88 -7.39 -6.66
C TYR A 158 3.15 -8.02 -6.08
N GLN A 159 3.93 -7.27 -5.29
CA GLN A 159 5.11 -7.80 -4.60
C GLN A 159 4.74 -8.93 -3.63
N ALA A 160 3.60 -8.85 -2.96
CA ALA A 160 3.12 -9.93 -2.08
C ALA A 160 2.95 -11.25 -2.85
N ALA A 161 2.36 -11.19 -4.04
CA ALA A 161 2.22 -12.36 -4.90
C ALA A 161 3.59 -12.82 -5.46
N GLU A 162 4.46 -11.90 -5.90
CA GLU A 162 5.82 -12.22 -6.38
C GLU A 162 6.66 -12.92 -5.31
N MET A 163 6.61 -12.42 -4.05
CA MET A 163 7.29 -13.07 -2.93
C MET A 163 6.71 -14.46 -2.60
N GLY A 164 5.47 -14.73 -3.01
CA GLY A 164 4.86 -16.05 -2.91
C GLY A 164 5.56 -17.10 -3.76
N ASP A 165 6.28 -16.70 -4.81
CA ASP A 165 6.94 -17.59 -5.78
C ASP A 165 5.94 -18.55 -6.43
N ILE A 166 4.78 -18.00 -6.79
CA ILE A 166 3.62 -18.74 -7.29
C ILE A 166 3.99 -19.48 -8.58
N GLN A 167 3.68 -20.77 -8.62
CA GLN A 167 3.85 -21.61 -9.80
C GLN A 167 2.51 -21.84 -10.49
N GLU A 168 2.57 -22.25 -11.76
CA GLU A 168 1.37 -22.58 -12.55
C GLU A 168 0.52 -23.65 -11.84
N GLY A 169 -0.75 -23.32 -11.60
CA GLY A 169 -1.70 -24.22 -10.95
C GLY A 169 -1.74 -24.17 -9.42
N ASP A 170 -0.87 -23.38 -8.77
CA ASP A 170 -0.84 -23.28 -7.31
C ASP A 170 -2.16 -22.79 -6.71
N THR A 171 -2.46 -23.29 -5.50
CA THR A 171 -3.51 -22.75 -4.63
C THR A 171 -2.93 -21.67 -3.73
N VAL A 172 -3.41 -20.44 -3.89
CA VAL A 172 -2.99 -19.26 -3.14
C VAL A 172 -4.08 -18.83 -2.16
N VAL A 173 -3.72 -18.67 -0.89
CA VAL A 173 -4.61 -18.09 0.13
C VAL A 173 -4.12 -16.70 0.52
N VAL A 174 -4.96 -15.70 0.36
CA VAL A 174 -4.68 -14.31 0.76
C VAL A 174 -5.49 -13.98 2.01
N PHE A 175 -4.81 -13.63 3.08
CA PHE A 175 -5.43 -13.14 4.30
C PHE A 175 -5.54 -11.62 4.26
N GLY A 176 -6.78 -11.12 4.31
CA GLY A 176 -7.15 -9.72 4.21
C GLY A 176 -7.75 -9.36 2.83
N ALA A 177 -8.93 -8.74 2.86
CA ALA A 177 -9.62 -8.19 1.68
C ALA A 177 -9.59 -6.64 1.68
N GLY A 178 -8.54 -6.05 2.25
CA GLY A 178 -8.22 -4.63 2.09
C GLY A 178 -7.58 -4.35 0.72
N PRO A 179 -7.26 -3.09 0.39
CA PRO A 179 -6.69 -2.71 -0.92
C PRO A 179 -5.49 -3.57 -1.36
N VAL A 180 -4.54 -3.80 -0.47
CA VAL A 180 -3.36 -4.65 -0.74
C VAL A 180 -3.75 -6.10 -1.01
N GLY A 181 -4.65 -6.68 -0.19
CA GLY A 181 -5.10 -8.05 -0.37
C GLY A 181 -5.90 -8.27 -1.65
N ILE A 182 -6.73 -7.29 -2.03
CA ILE A 182 -7.46 -7.31 -3.31
C ILE A 182 -6.47 -7.37 -4.49
N PHE A 183 -5.42 -6.53 -4.46
CA PHE A 183 -4.41 -6.55 -5.51
C PHE A 183 -3.50 -7.77 -5.45
N ALA A 184 -3.22 -8.31 -4.25
CA ALA A 184 -2.48 -9.56 -4.11
C ALA A 184 -3.25 -10.74 -4.74
N ALA A 185 -4.56 -10.82 -4.51
CA ALA A 185 -5.43 -11.83 -5.12
C ALA A 185 -5.45 -11.71 -6.66
N LYS A 186 -5.60 -10.48 -7.19
CA LYS A 186 -5.56 -10.24 -8.63
C LYS A 186 -4.20 -10.58 -9.24
N SER A 187 -3.12 -10.25 -8.54
CA SER A 187 -1.75 -10.52 -8.99
C SER A 187 -1.40 -12.01 -8.94
N ALA A 188 -1.98 -12.76 -8.01
CA ALA A 188 -1.77 -14.22 -7.95
C ALA A 188 -2.22 -14.91 -9.25
N TRP A 189 -3.36 -14.51 -9.82
CA TRP A 189 -3.80 -15.00 -11.14
C TRP A 189 -2.83 -14.63 -12.26
N LEU A 190 -2.29 -13.42 -12.25
CA LEU A 190 -1.31 -12.98 -13.27
C LEU A 190 0.00 -13.76 -13.19
N MET A 191 0.27 -14.40 -12.06
CA MET A 191 1.48 -15.21 -11.82
C MET A 191 1.25 -16.72 -12.03
N GLY A 192 0.05 -17.12 -12.46
CA GLY A 192 -0.23 -18.50 -12.81
C GLY A 192 -0.95 -19.31 -11.73
N ALA A 193 -1.47 -18.69 -10.67
CA ALA A 193 -2.28 -19.41 -9.69
C ALA A 193 -3.43 -20.16 -10.37
N GLY A 194 -3.65 -21.42 -10.00
CA GLY A 194 -4.80 -22.20 -10.45
C GLY A 194 -6.03 -22.02 -9.58
N ARG A 195 -5.83 -21.51 -8.35
CA ARG A 195 -6.90 -21.26 -7.40
C ARG A 195 -6.51 -20.13 -6.43
N VAL A 196 -7.40 -19.18 -6.21
CA VAL A 196 -7.19 -18.08 -5.26
C VAL A 196 -8.34 -18.03 -4.26
N ILE A 197 -8.01 -17.99 -2.97
CA ILE A 197 -8.95 -17.93 -1.85
C ILE A 197 -8.61 -16.70 -1.00
N VAL A 198 -9.59 -15.82 -0.73
CA VAL A 198 -9.40 -14.64 0.11
C VAL A 198 -10.14 -14.79 1.41
N VAL A 199 -9.47 -14.49 2.52
CA VAL A 199 -9.99 -14.63 3.89
C VAL A 199 -10.13 -13.26 4.54
N ASP A 200 -11.35 -12.90 4.95
CA ASP A 200 -11.65 -11.67 5.71
C ASP A 200 -12.92 -11.91 6.54
N HIS A 201 -13.48 -10.87 7.17
CA HIS A 201 -14.77 -10.92 7.84
C HIS A 201 -15.69 -9.75 7.48
N VAL A 202 -15.22 -8.84 6.66
CA VAL A 202 -16.00 -7.67 6.23
C VAL A 202 -16.73 -8.05 4.95
N GLU A 203 -18.03 -8.25 5.06
CA GLU A 203 -18.86 -8.84 3.98
C GLU A 203 -18.74 -8.09 2.66
N TYR A 204 -18.89 -6.76 2.67
CA TYR A 204 -18.80 -5.98 1.43
C TYR A 204 -17.41 -6.06 0.75
N ARG A 205 -16.32 -6.24 1.54
CA ARG A 205 -14.96 -6.45 1.00
C ARG A 205 -14.81 -7.84 0.39
N LEU A 206 -15.35 -8.84 1.06
CA LEU A 206 -15.37 -10.20 0.54
C LEU A 206 -16.15 -10.30 -0.77
N GLU A 207 -17.35 -9.70 -0.82
CA GLU A 207 -18.14 -9.69 -2.06
C GLU A 207 -17.46 -8.89 -3.18
N PHE A 208 -16.84 -7.77 -2.84
CA PHE A 208 -16.08 -7.00 -3.82
C PHE A 208 -14.91 -7.80 -4.39
N VAL A 209 -14.04 -8.38 -3.54
CA VAL A 209 -12.84 -9.11 -4.03
C VAL A 209 -13.23 -10.36 -4.81
N LYS A 210 -14.30 -11.06 -4.41
CA LYS A 210 -14.86 -12.19 -5.14
C LYS A 210 -15.17 -11.83 -6.59
N ASN A 211 -15.85 -10.71 -6.80
CA ASN A 211 -16.24 -10.24 -8.13
C ASN A 211 -15.06 -9.63 -8.90
N TYR A 212 -14.22 -8.82 -8.23
CA TYR A 212 -13.09 -8.14 -8.85
C TYR A 212 -11.95 -9.10 -9.24
N ALA A 213 -11.54 -9.94 -8.30
CA ALA A 213 -10.45 -10.89 -8.52
C ALA A 213 -10.91 -12.27 -9.02
N GLN A 214 -12.24 -12.54 -9.12
CA GLN A 214 -12.76 -13.84 -9.53
C GLN A 214 -12.21 -14.98 -8.65
N CYS A 215 -12.27 -14.81 -7.32
CA CYS A 215 -11.69 -15.73 -6.34
C CYS A 215 -12.75 -16.33 -5.41
N GLU A 216 -12.38 -17.38 -4.69
CA GLU A 216 -13.16 -17.90 -3.57
C GLU A 216 -12.98 -17.02 -2.34
N ILE A 217 -13.98 -16.99 -1.46
CA ILE A 217 -13.95 -16.19 -0.24
C ILE A 217 -14.23 -17.04 0.99
N ILE A 218 -13.62 -16.68 2.11
CA ILE A 218 -13.90 -17.26 3.41
C ILE A 218 -14.15 -16.14 4.43
N ASN A 219 -15.34 -16.13 5.05
CA ASN A 219 -15.58 -15.33 6.23
C ASN A 219 -15.04 -16.08 7.45
N PHE A 220 -13.94 -15.60 8.04
CA PHE A 220 -13.30 -16.32 9.15
C PHE A 220 -14.15 -16.36 10.42
N LYS A 221 -15.17 -15.52 10.57
CA LYS A 221 -16.11 -15.60 11.70
C LYS A 221 -17.04 -16.81 11.62
N GLU A 222 -17.18 -17.40 10.45
CA GLU A 222 -18.01 -18.58 10.20
C GLU A 222 -17.21 -19.88 10.30
N VAL A 223 -15.90 -19.78 10.53
CA VAL A 223 -14.96 -20.90 10.53
C VAL A 223 -14.31 -21.03 11.91
N GLY A 224 -14.38 -22.20 12.52
CA GLY A 224 -13.78 -22.43 13.84
C GLY A 224 -12.25 -22.52 13.81
N ASP A 225 -11.70 -23.42 12.99
CA ASP A 225 -10.26 -23.58 12.77
C ASP A 225 -9.92 -23.32 11.32
N MET A 226 -9.27 -22.19 11.07
CA MET A 226 -8.93 -21.73 9.73
C MET A 226 -7.97 -22.70 9.02
N ALA A 227 -6.96 -23.19 9.71
CA ALA A 227 -5.97 -24.08 9.11
C ALA A 227 -6.60 -25.44 8.73
N LEU A 228 -7.46 -25.95 9.57
CA LEU A 228 -8.20 -27.20 9.28
C LEU A 228 -9.17 -26.98 8.12
N HIS A 229 -9.84 -25.83 8.06
CA HIS A 229 -10.78 -25.49 6.99
C HIS A 229 -10.07 -25.45 5.63
N ILE A 230 -8.95 -24.70 5.51
CA ILE A 230 -8.17 -24.62 4.29
C ILE A 230 -7.63 -25.98 3.87
N LYS A 231 -7.14 -26.79 4.81
CA LYS A 231 -6.72 -28.17 4.52
C LYS A 231 -7.84 -29.02 3.94
N LYS A 232 -9.06 -28.92 4.48
CA LYS A 232 -10.22 -29.64 3.92
C LYS A 232 -10.55 -29.21 2.49
N MET A 233 -10.35 -27.93 2.17
CA MET A 233 -10.55 -27.39 0.82
C MET A 233 -9.45 -27.79 -0.16
N THR A 234 -8.32 -28.32 0.31
CA THR A 234 -7.12 -28.68 -0.44
C THR A 234 -6.72 -30.14 -0.23
N ASP A 235 -7.67 -31.03 -0.11
CA ASP A 235 -7.50 -32.49 0.01
C ASP A 235 -6.52 -32.90 1.14
N GLY A 236 -6.47 -32.12 2.21
CA GLY A 236 -5.61 -32.34 3.38
C GLY A 236 -4.21 -31.79 3.29
N LEU A 237 -3.77 -31.29 2.12
CA LEU A 237 -2.42 -30.80 1.90
C LEU A 237 -2.17 -29.43 2.56
N GLY A 238 -3.07 -28.48 2.37
CA GLY A 238 -2.92 -27.06 2.62
C GLY A 238 -2.62 -26.28 1.33
N ALA A 239 -2.61 -24.96 1.40
CA ALA A 239 -2.30 -24.09 0.26
C ALA A 239 -0.82 -24.15 -0.12
N ASP A 240 -0.49 -23.94 -1.40
CA ASP A 240 0.89 -23.83 -1.87
C ASP A 240 1.53 -22.55 -1.35
N VAL A 241 0.78 -21.45 -1.40
CA VAL A 241 1.20 -20.12 -0.96
C VAL A 241 0.15 -19.52 -0.04
N CYS A 242 0.62 -18.92 1.06
CA CYS A 242 -0.19 -18.07 1.93
C CYS A 242 0.38 -16.65 1.94
N ILE A 243 -0.48 -15.66 1.70
CA ILE A 243 -0.11 -14.24 1.68
C ILE A 243 -0.76 -13.54 2.88
N ASP A 244 0.05 -12.91 3.75
CA ASP A 244 -0.43 -12.05 4.82
C ASP A 244 -0.46 -10.58 4.36
N ALA A 245 -1.66 -10.06 4.12
CA ALA A 245 -1.92 -8.67 3.75
C ALA A 245 -2.68 -7.91 4.85
N VAL A 246 -2.56 -8.35 6.11
CA VAL A 246 -3.25 -7.76 7.28
C VAL A 246 -2.26 -7.16 8.27
N GLY A 247 -1.25 -7.93 8.67
CA GLY A 247 -0.30 -7.48 9.68
C GLY A 247 -0.94 -7.24 11.05
N CYS A 248 -0.55 -6.16 11.69
CA CYS A 248 -1.00 -5.79 13.04
C CYS A 248 -2.47 -5.34 13.12
N GLU A 249 -3.17 -5.18 12.01
CA GLU A 249 -4.63 -4.95 11.98
C GLU A 249 -5.44 -6.22 12.32
N ALA A 250 -4.79 -7.37 12.45
CA ALA A 250 -5.45 -8.63 12.81
C ALA A 250 -6.15 -8.53 14.16
N SER A 251 -7.37 -9.08 14.24
CA SER A 251 -8.11 -9.21 15.51
C SER A 251 -7.34 -10.12 16.46
N GLY A 252 -6.82 -9.56 17.55
CA GLY A 252 -6.12 -10.31 18.59
C GLY A 252 -7.01 -10.72 19.76
N SER A 253 -6.45 -11.48 20.70
CA SER A 253 -7.11 -11.67 21.99
C SER A 253 -7.28 -10.33 22.71
N ALA A 254 -8.29 -10.24 23.61
CA ALA A 254 -8.51 -9.02 24.39
C ALA A 254 -7.24 -8.55 25.13
N ALA A 255 -6.41 -9.49 25.60
CA ALA A 255 -5.14 -9.19 26.26
C ALA A 255 -4.10 -8.58 25.29
N GLN A 256 -3.97 -9.09 24.07
CA GLN A 256 -3.05 -8.54 23.05
C GLN A 256 -3.50 -7.16 22.60
N THR A 257 -4.80 -6.95 22.40
CA THR A 257 -5.38 -5.66 22.05
C THR A 257 -5.18 -4.65 23.19
N LEU A 258 -5.36 -5.07 24.44
CA LEU A 258 -5.18 -4.21 25.62
C LEU A 258 -3.70 -3.82 25.80
N THR A 259 -2.77 -4.78 25.66
CA THR A 259 -1.34 -4.54 25.77
C THR A 259 -0.84 -3.58 24.68
N GLY A 260 -1.26 -3.78 23.43
CA GLY A 260 -0.92 -2.88 22.32
C GLY A 260 -1.43 -1.46 22.54
N ARG A 261 -2.68 -1.31 22.96
CA ARG A 261 -3.28 0.00 23.27
C ARG A 261 -2.64 0.67 24.49
N TYR A 262 -2.37 -0.10 25.56
CA TYR A 262 -1.80 0.45 26.80
C TYR A 262 -0.35 0.89 26.60
N MET A 263 0.45 0.14 25.86
CA MET A 263 1.85 0.46 25.58
C MET A 263 2.05 1.38 24.37
N LYS A 264 0.98 1.77 23.67
CA LYS A 264 1.04 2.57 22.41
C LYS A 264 2.06 2.03 21.42
N LEU A 265 2.14 0.73 21.30
CA LEU A 265 3.03 0.04 20.37
C LEU A 265 2.21 -0.61 19.27
N GLN A 266 2.79 -0.70 18.09
CA GLN A 266 2.28 -1.47 16.94
C GLN A 266 2.33 -2.98 17.25
N ALA A 267 1.72 -3.39 18.38
CA ALA A 267 1.65 -4.75 18.85
C ALA A 267 0.37 -5.38 18.31
N GLY A 268 0.39 -5.79 17.04
CA GLY A 268 -0.70 -6.53 16.43
C GLY A 268 -0.70 -8.00 16.85
N ALA A 269 -1.85 -8.64 16.70
CA ALA A 269 -1.96 -10.09 16.91
C ALA A 269 -1.28 -10.84 15.76
N ALA A 270 -0.42 -11.80 16.08
CA ALA A 270 0.16 -12.71 15.10
C ALA A 270 -0.85 -13.75 14.55
N THR A 271 -2.14 -13.51 14.72
CA THR A 271 -3.22 -14.47 14.37
C THR A 271 -3.14 -14.88 12.91
N VAL A 272 -2.93 -13.91 12.01
CA VAL A 272 -2.83 -14.19 10.56
C VAL A 272 -1.56 -14.98 10.24
N LEU A 273 -0.43 -14.67 10.85
CA LEU A 273 0.79 -15.47 10.69
C LEU A 273 0.61 -16.90 11.19
N HIS A 274 -0.11 -17.09 12.31
CA HIS A 274 -0.46 -18.43 12.79
C HIS A 274 -1.33 -19.18 11.77
N TRP A 275 -2.34 -18.52 11.22
CA TRP A 275 -3.17 -19.13 10.17
C TRP A 275 -2.36 -19.45 8.93
N ALA A 276 -1.57 -18.52 8.43
CA ALA A 276 -0.74 -18.70 7.23
C ALA A 276 0.23 -19.89 7.39
N ILE A 277 1.04 -19.89 8.47
CA ILE A 277 2.01 -20.96 8.74
C ILE A 277 1.32 -22.33 8.92
N ASN A 278 0.14 -22.37 9.51
CA ASN A 278 -0.56 -23.64 9.74
C ASN A 278 -1.36 -24.11 8.51
N SER A 279 -1.85 -23.19 7.67
CA SER A 279 -2.64 -23.47 6.47
C SER A 279 -1.81 -23.83 5.25
N VAL A 280 -0.59 -23.27 5.11
CA VAL A 280 0.28 -23.59 3.99
C VAL A 280 0.74 -25.05 4.06
N ARG A 281 0.92 -25.72 2.91
CA ARG A 281 1.44 -27.10 2.86
C ARG A 281 2.89 -27.19 3.34
N LYS A 282 3.40 -28.42 3.51
CA LYS A 282 4.82 -28.66 3.71
C LYS A 282 5.61 -28.15 2.49
N ALA A 283 6.79 -27.59 2.75
CA ALA A 283 7.64 -26.93 1.73
C ALA A 283 6.94 -25.83 0.92
N GLY A 284 5.84 -25.24 1.45
CA GLY A 284 5.17 -24.10 0.83
C GLY A 284 5.75 -22.76 1.26
N THR A 285 5.23 -21.69 0.69
CA THR A 285 5.71 -20.32 0.92
C THR A 285 4.70 -19.47 1.69
N VAL A 286 5.18 -18.70 2.66
CA VAL A 286 4.41 -17.64 3.31
C VAL A 286 5.01 -16.29 2.93
N SER A 287 4.24 -15.48 2.22
CA SER A 287 4.58 -14.11 1.83
C SER A 287 3.95 -13.13 2.80
N ILE A 288 4.73 -12.19 3.34
CA ILE A 288 4.29 -11.27 4.40
C ILE A 288 4.55 -9.83 3.96
N VAL A 289 3.49 -9.09 3.70
CA VAL A 289 3.50 -7.64 3.43
C VAL A 289 2.73 -6.86 4.49
N GLY A 290 2.00 -7.54 5.36
CA GLY A 290 1.37 -6.95 6.52
C GLY A 290 2.41 -6.32 7.45
N VAL A 291 2.11 -5.13 7.99
CA VAL A 291 3.03 -4.40 8.86
C VAL A 291 2.96 -4.96 10.28
N TYR A 292 4.11 -5.25 10.86
CA TYR A 292 4.26 -5.70 12.25
C TYR A 292 5.20 -4.77 13.02
N GLY A 293 4.93 -4.59 14.30
CA GLY A 293 5.85 -3.88 15.20
C GLY A 293 7.13 -4.71 15.46
N PRO A 294 8.23 -4.07 15.87
CA PRO A 294 9.55 -4.73 15.99
C PRO A 294 9.62 -5.75 17.13
N THR A 295 8.64 -5.76 18.04
CA THR A 295 8.62 -6.62 19.24
C THR A 295 7.23 -7.21 19.46
N PHE A 296 7.12 -8.23 20.29
CA PHE A 296 5.86 -8.88 20.72
C PHE A 296 5.11 -9.73 19.66
N ASN A 297 5.79 -10.17 18.63
CA ASN A 297 5.20 -11.06 17.64
C ASN A 297 5.48 -12.52 18.01
N ALA A 298 4.51 -13.18 18.65
CA ALA A 298 4.60 -14.64 18.91
C ALA A 298 4.35 -15.39 17.60
N VAL A 299 5.40 -15.71 16.85
CA VAL A 299 5.32 -16.46 15.60
C VAL A 299 5.62 -17.93 15.84
N PRO A 300 4.85 -18.89 15.29
CA PRO A 300 5.06 -20.33 15.51
C PRO A 300 6.21 -20.86 14.64
N ILE A 301 7.43 -20.35 14.89
CA ILE A 301 8.60 -20.64 14.07
C ILE A 301 8.98 -22.14 14.09
N GLY A 302 8.71 -22.83 15.20
CA GLY A 302 8.91 -24.28 15.28
C GLY A 302 8.05 -25.05 14.28
N ASN A 303 6.78 -24.63 14.09
CA ASN A 303 5.92 -25.23 13.08
C ASN A 303 6.43 -24.94 11.66
N ALA A 304 6.92 -23.73 11.42
CA ALA A 304 7.49 -23.33 10.13
C ALA A 304 8.71 -24.19 9.78
N ILE A 305 9.65 -24.39 10.72
CA ILE A 305 10.82 -25.23 10.54
C ILE A 305 10.41 -26.68 10.26
N ASN A 306 9.52 -27.25 11.06
CA ASN A 306 9.07 -28.65 10.93
C ASN A 306 8.34 -28.91 9.60
N LYS A 307 7.75 -27.89 9.00
CA LYS A 307 7.11 -27.97 7.68
C LYS A 307 8.07 -27.64 6.52
N GLY A 308 9.29 -27.17 6.81
CA GLY A 308 10.27 -26.74 5.79
C GLY A 308 9.78 -25.54 4.99
N LEU A 309 9.15 -24.55 5.65
CA LEU A 309 8.55 -23.41 4.96
C LEU A 309 9.59 -22.39 4.47
N THR A 310 9.29 -21.76 3.35
CA THR A 310 9.90 -20.50 2.94
C THR A 310 9.08 -19.33 3.49
N LEU A 311 9.73 -18.41 4.20
CA LEU A 311 9.13 -17.16 4.64
C LEU A 311 9.80 -16.01 3.89
N ARG A 312 9.03 -15.25 3.13
CA ARG A 312 9.52 -14.06 2.41
C ARG A 312 8.75 -12.83 2.87
N MET A 313 9.49 -11.77 3.23
CA MET A 313 8.92 -10.54 3.75
C MET A 313 9.76 -9.34 3.36
N ASN A 314 9.11 -8.28 2.93
CA ASN A 314 9.72 -6.96 2.71
C ASN A 314 8.61 -5.93 2.54
N GLN A 315 8.94 -4.65 2.78
CA GLN A 315 8.13 -3.56 2.29
C GLN A 315 8.29 -3.42 0.78
N ALA A 316 7.26 -2.96 0.09
CA ALA A 316 7.28 -2.91 -1.36
C ALA A 316 8.35 -1.95 -1.89
N SER A 317 9.15 -2.44 -2.83
CA SER A 317 10.07 -1.64 -3.64
C SER A 317 9.32 -1.12 -4.87
N VAL A 318 8.42 -0.16 -4.68
CA VAL A 318 7.42 0.28 -5.66
C VAL A 318 8.00 0.51 -7.05
N LYS A 319 9.06 1.31 -7.15
CA LYS A 319 9.69 1.69 -8.43
C LYS A 319 10.05 0.48 -9.31
N ARG A 320 10.48 -0.62 -8.70
CA ARG A 320 10.85 -1.87 -9.41
C ARG A 320 9.68 -2.46 -10.19
N HIS A 321 8.46 -2.33 -9.67
CA HIS A 321 7.28 -2.96 -10.25
C HIS A 321 6.55 -2.08 -11.27
N LEU A 322 6.80 -0.76 -11.28
CA LEU A 322 6.04 0.20 -12.08
C LEU A 322 6.00 -0.15 -13.58
N PRO A 323 7.11 -0.49 -14.27
CA PRO A 323 7.04 -0.75 -15.71
C PRO A 323 6.07 -1.87 -16.06
N ARG A 324 6.12 -2.99 -15.31
CA ARG A 324 5.25 -4.15 -15.52
C ARG A 324 3.80 -3.87 -15.14
N LEU A 325 3.57 -3.13 -14.06
CA LEU A 325 2.22 -2.80 -13.61
C LEU A 325 1.52 -1.82 -14.56
N ILE A 326 2.24 -0.82 -15.08
CA ILE A 326 1.72 0.07 -16.11
C ILE A 326 1.31 -0.74 -17.35
N GLU A 327 2.14 -1.69 -17.81
CA GLU A 327 1.80 -2.59 -18.90
C GLU A 327 0.54 -3.44 -18.61
N HIS A 328 0.39 -3.94 -17.38
CA HIS A 328 -0.81 -4.69 -16.99
C HIS A 328 -2.08 -3.82 -17.03
N ILE A 329 -1.99 -2.56 -16.61
CA ILE A 329 -3.12 -1.63 -16.66
C ILE A 329 -3.47 -1.29 -18.11
N GLN A 330 -2.48 -0.90 -18.91
CA GLN A 330 -2.68 -0.58 -20.34
C GLN A 330 -3.26 -1.73 -21.14
N ALA A 331 -2.90 -2.96 -20.78
CA ALA A 331 -3.46 -4.18 -21.39
C ALA A 331 -4.83 -4.59 -20.81
N GLY A 332 -5.40 -3.83 -19.87
CA GLY A 332 -6.69 -4.14 -19.24
C GLY A 332 -6.69 -5.38 -18.34
N ARG A 333 -5.52 -5.87 -17.95
CA ARG A 333 -5.39 -7.05 -17.06
C ARG A 333 -5.68 -6.73 -15.60
N ILE A 334 -5.45 -5.47 -15.19
CA ILE A 334 -5.82 -4.92 -13.88
C ILE A 334 -6.52 -3.58 -14.12
N ASP A 335 -7.59 -3.33 -13.36
CA ASP A 335 -8.28 -2.03 -13.27
C ASP A 335 -8.13 -1.50 -11.83
N PRO A 336 -7.07 -0.76 -11.51
CA PRO A 336 -6.82 -0.35 -10.13
C PRO A 336 -7.90 0.56 -9.57
N LYS A 337 -8.38 1.51 -10.36
CA LYS A 337 -9.39 2.50 -9.93
C LYS A 337 -10.72 1.91 -9.48
N ALA A 338 -11.01 0.66 -9.85
CA ALA A 338 -12.23 -0.03 -9.40
C ALA A 338 -12.37 -0.13 -7.88
N ILE A 339 -11.26 -0.08 -7.11
CA ILE A 339 -11.30 -0.11 -5.65
C ILE A 339 -11.60 1.26 -5.01
N ILE A 340 -11.59 2.34 -5.79
CA ILE A 340 -11.84 3.69 -5.27
C ILE A 340 -13.34 3.86 -5.05
N THR A 341 -13.75 3.86 -3.79
CA THR A 341 -15.15 3.98 -3.40
C THR A 341 -15.54 5.38 -2.94
N HIS A 342 -14.61 6.15 -2.41
CA HIS A 342 -14.86 7.44 -1.80
C HIS A 342 -13.94 8.54 -2.35
N ARG A 343 -14.49 9.74 -2.51
CA ARG A 343 -13.76 10.97 -2.83
C ARG A 343 -14.24 12.07 -1.90
N VAL A 344 -13.34 12.51 -1.03
CA VAL A 344 -13.64 13.45 0.05
C VAL A 344 -12.74 14.67 -0.09
N PRO A 345 -13.25 15.91 0.08
CA PRO A 345 -12.41 17.10 0.15
C PRO A 345 -11.32 16.95 1.23
N LEU A 346 -10.11 17.47 0.96
CA LEU A 346 -9.01 17.39 1.93
C LEU A 346 -9.36 18.05 3.27
N GLU A 347 -10.19 19.08 3.24
CA GLU A 347 -10.68 19.79 4.44
C GLU A 347 -11.53 18.89 5.34
N GLU A 348 -12.18 17.89 4.76
CA GLU A 348 -13.03 16.91 5.45
C GLU A 348 -12.26 15.62 5.82
N VAL A 349 -10.93 15.71 5.92
CA VAL A 349 -10.05 14.56 6.18
C VAL A 349 -10.40 13.81 7.47
N SER A 350 -10.90 14.49 8.49
CA SER A 350 -11.37 13.85 9.73
C SER A 350 -12.47 12.83 9.49
N ASP A 351 -13.47 13.18 8.68
CA ASP A 351 -14.60 12.33 8.33
C ASP A 351 -14.15 11.17 7.43
N ALA A 352 -13.26 11.46 6.48
CA ALA A 352 -12.65 10.44 5.62
C ALA A 352 -11.93 9.36 6.43
N TYR A 353 -11.12 9.76 7.42
CA TYR A 353 -10.45 8.80 8.32
C TYR A 353 -11.43 8.04 9.20
N HIS A 354 -12.49 8.69 9.68
CA HIS A 354 -13.53 8.02 10.47
C HIS A 354 -14.25 6.95 9.65
N ILE A 355 -14.69 7.27 8.43
CA ILE A 355 -15.35 6.34 7.51
C ILE A 355 -14.43 5.15 7.20
N PHE A 356 -13.19 5.43 6.82
CA PHE A 356 -12.21 4.39 6.45
C PHE A 356 -11.83 3.49 7.63
N SER A 357 -11.52 4.08 8.80
CA SER A 357 -11.14 3.35 10.01
C SER A 357 -12.28 2.49 10.55
N SER A 358 -13.50 3.02 10.55
CA SER A 358 -14.69 2.33 11.07
C SER A 358 -15.34 1.41 10.04
N LYS A 359 -14.79 1.31 8.82
CA LYS A 359 -15.29 0.46 7.72
C LYS A 359 -16.75 0.74 7.38
N LEU A 360 -17.11 2.03 7.41
CA LEU A 360 -18.47 2.50 7.11
C LEU A 360 -18.68 2.66 5.60
N ASP A 361 -19.93 2.74 5.18
CA ASP A 361 -20.36 3.07 3.82
C ASP A 361 -19.69 2.24 2.72
N ASN A 362 -19.39 0.96 3.01
CA ASN A 362 -18.68 0.06 2.10
C ASN A 362 -17.33 0.61 1.61
N CYS A 363 -16.63 1.37 2.43
CA CYS A 363 -15.37 2.02 2.09
C CYS A 363 -14.24 1.01 1.90
N ILE A 364 -13.69 0.98 0.67
CA ILE A 364 -12.49 0.19 0.32
C ILE A 364 -11.28 1.11 0.24
N LYS A 365 -11.35 2.14 -0.61
CA LYS A 365 -10.28 3.12 -0.79
C LYS A 365 -10.86 4.52 -0.87
N THR A 366 -10.28 5.44 -0.11
CA THR A 366 -10.68 6.85 -0.10
C THR A 366 -9.62 7.71 -0.76
N ILE A 367 -10.04 8.56 -1.68
CA ILE A 367 -9.22 9.63 -2.25
C ILE A 367 -9.57 10.95 -1.56
N LEU A 368 -8.55 11.68 -1.12
CA LEU A 368 -8.66 13.06 -0.65
C LEU A 368 -8.42 14.01 -1.83
N VAL A 369 -9.29 15.00 -1.99
CA VAL A 369 -9.27 15.95 -3.12
C VAL A 369 -8.86 17.33 -2.63
N PRO A 370 -7.66 17.84 -3.00
CA PRO A 370 -7.25 19.20 -2.63
C PRO A 370 -8.15 20.30 -3.22
N PRO A 371 -8.22 21.49 -2.59
CA PRO A 371 -9.12 22.58 -2.99
C PRO A 371 -8.95 23.00 -4.46
N GLY A 372 -7.74 23.19 -4.95
CA GLY A 372 -7.42 23.63 -6.30
C GLY A 372 -7.77 22.64 -7.42
N ALA A 373 -8.02 21.39 -7.06
CA ALA A 373 -8.27 20.31 -8.03
C ALA A 373 -9.65 20.42 -8.74
N ARG A 374 -10.61 21.17 -8.18
CA ARG A 374 -11.95 21.30 -8.75
C ARG A 374 -12.01 22.19 -10.02
N GLN A 375 -11.04 23.07 -10.24
CA GLN A 375 -11.07 24.07 -11.35
C GLN A 375 -10.59 23.54 -12.70
N VAL A 376 -9.84 22.46 -12.77
CA VAL A 376 -9.22 21.96 -14.03
C VAL A 376 -10.24 21.30 -14.99
N ARG A 377 -11.45 20.93 -14.54
CA ARG A 377 -12.48 20.32 -15.42
C ARG A 377 -13.21 21.31 -16.34
N ALA A 378 -13.24 22.60 -16.02
CA ALA A 378 -14.02 23.56 -16.77
C ALA A 378 -13.32 24.10 -18.02
N SER A 379 -11.98 24.01 -18.12
CA SER A 379 -11.19 24.56 -19.22
C SER A 379 -10.91 23.60 -20.39
N ALA A 380 -11.08 22.29 -20.19
CA ALA A 380 -10.79 21.30 -21.23
C ALA A 380 -11.98 21.00 -22.17
N SER A 381 -13.21 21.46 -21.84
CA SER A 381 -14.40 21.20 -22.67
C SER A 381 -14.80 22.36 -23.61
N ALA A 382 -14.07 23.47 -23.63
CA ALA A 382 -14.46 24.67 -24.38
C ALA A 382 -13.75 24.88 -25.75
N THR A 383 -12.87 23.95 -26.17
CA THR A 383 -12.09 24.14 -27.42
C THR A 383 -12.36 23.10 -28.53
N ALA A 384 -13.46 22.34 -28.45
CA ALA A 384 -13.83 21.37 -29.50
C ALA A 384 -15.17 21.69 -30.18
N SER A 385 -15.47 22.97 -30.43
CA SER A 385 -16.55 23.36 -31.33
C SER A 385 -16.15 24.58 -32.13
N GLY A 386 -15.43 24.36 -33.21
CA GLY A 386 -14.99 25.38 -34.15
C GLY A 386 -14.82 24.82 -35.55
N THR A 387 -15.97 24.74 -36.27
CA THR A 387 -16.16 24.93 -37.73
C THR A 387 -15.32 24.11 -38.69
N LEU A 388 -15.98 23.14 -39.28
CA LEU A 388 -15.78 22.79 -40.68
C LEU A 388 -16.71 23.64 -41.56
N HIS A 389 -16.14 24.40 -42.47
CA HIS A 389 -16.72 24.81 -43.73
C HIS A 389 -15.91 24.20 -44.86
#